data_f69dddcb781fae72fb039b79870fbb2f
#
_entry.id   f69dddcb781fae72fb039b79870fbb2f
#
_cell.length_a   1.000
_cell.length_b   1.000
_cell.length_c   1.000
_cell.angle_alpha   90.00
_cell.angle_beta   90.00
_cell.angle_gamma   90.00
#
_symmetry.space_group_name_H-M   'P 1'
#
loop_
_entity.id
_entity.type
_entity.pdbx_description
1 polymer ?
#
loop_
_entity_poly.entity_id
_entity_poly.type
_entity_poly.pdbx_seq_one_letter_code
_entity_poly.pdbx_strand_id
1 'polypeptide(L)'
;VGFLKYLKQINNDVATAEKELEKSIRNEDLLQLMKLQKTLVYFNTSIRGNEVMIGRLKNIFQDTDYLDLELLEDVVIELKQAYNTVNIYSDILTGTMDAFASIISNNVNAIMKRMTSLSITLMIPTLIASFYGMNVDIHLEGFPHAFVFIVLLSAILSAVTFIWFRKIKWF
;
A
#
# COMPACT_ATOMS: atom_id res chain seq x y z
N VAL A 1 7.32 -27.61 -18.80
CA VAL A 1 8.14 -27.83 -17.59
C VAL A 1 8.93 -26.57 -17.20
N GLY A 2 9.52 -25.81 -18.15
CA GLY A 2 10.32 -24.61 -17.84
C GLY A 2 9.53 -23.46 -17.23
N PHE A 3 8.43 -23.05 -17.85
CA PHE A 3 7.61 -21.92 -17.40
C PHE A 3 7.05 -22.11 -15.98
N LEU A 4 6.51 -23.26 -15.67
CA LEU A 4 5.94 -23.56 -14.34
C LEU A 4 6.99 -23.50 -13.23
N LYS A 5 8.23 -23.90 -13.51
CA LYS A 5 9.34 -23.80 -12.55
C LYS A 5 9.65 -22.36 -12.21
N TYR A 6 9.77 -21.49 -13.22
CA TYR A 6 10.03 -20.06 -13.00
C TYR A 6 8.86 -19.34 -12.36
N LEU A 7 7.62 -19.70 -12.71
CA LEU A 7 6.42 -19.16 -12.06
C LEU A 7 6.37 -19.50 -10.58
N LYS A 8 6.76 -20.72 -10.18
CA LYS A 8 6.86 -21.11 -8.78
C LYS A 8 7.92 -20.28 -8.05
N GLN A 9 9.04 -19.96 -8.70
CA GLN A 9 10.06 -19.09 -8.12
C GLN A 9 9.52 -17.66 -7.95
N ILE A 10 8.87 -17.09 -8.96
CA ILE A 10 8.25 -15.76 -8.87
C ILE A 10 7.25 -15.70 -7.71
N ASN A 11 6.41 -16.74 -7.54
CA ASN A 11 5.46 -16.80 -6.44
C ASN A 11 6.15 -16.78 -5.06
N ASN A 12 7.27 -17.48 -4.91
CA ASN A 12 8.07 -17.45 -3.69
C ASN A 12 8.68 -16.06 -3.44
N ASP A 13 9.15 -15.40 -4.51
CA ASP A 13 9.72 -14.05 -4.43
C ASP A 13 8.64 -13.03 -4.05
N VAL A 14 7.42 -13.18 -4.59
CA VAL A 14 6.24 -12.37 -4.20
C VAL A 14 5.94 -12.56 -2.71
N ALA A 15 5.79 -13.81 -2.25
CA ALA A 15 5.50 -14.12 -0.85
C ALA A 15 6.58 -13.58 0.10
N THR A 16 7.84 -13.58 -0.33
CA THR A 16 8.95 -13.00 0.45
C THR A 16 8.84 -11.49 0.53
N ALA A 17 8.58 -10.83 -0.59
CA ALA A 17 8.42 -9.38 -0.66
C ALA A 17 7.19 -8.90 0.15
N GLU A 18 6.07 -9.63 0.10
CA GLU A 18 4.88 -9.38 0.93
C GLU A 18 5.21 -9.43 2.42
N LYS A 19 5.94 -10.46 2.85
CA LYS A 19 6.34 -10.62 4.26
C LYS A 19 7.30 -9.53 4.75
N GLU A 20 8.13 -9.00 3.89
CA GLU A 20 9.00 -7.86 4.18
C GLU A 20 8.21 -6.57 4.30
N LEU A 21 7.24 -6.34 3.40
CA LEU A 21 6.34 -5.20 3.44
C LEU A 21 5.44 -5.19 4.69
N GLU A 22 4.98 -6.35 5.17
CA GLU A 22 4.23 -6.44 6.43
C GLU A 22 5.03 -5.95 7.63
N LYS A 23 6.35 -6.14 7.62
CA LYS A 23 7.25 -5.71 8.71
C LYS A 23 7.60 -4.24 8.65
N SER A 24 7.81 -3.71 7.46
CA SER A 24 8.23 -2.33 7.24
C SER A 24 7.95 -1.94 5.80
N ILE A 25 7.06 -0.98 5.59
CA ILE A 25 6.72 -0.50 4.25
C ILE A 25 7.85 0.38 3.75
N ARG A 26 8.69 -0.17 2.87
CA ARG A 26 9.77 0.55 2.19
C ARG A 26 9.44 0.73 0.72
N ASN A 27 9.84 1.85 0.14
CA ASN A 27 9.68 2.09 -1.30
C ASN A 27 10.42 1.06 -2.15
N GLU A 28 11.52 0.51 -1.65
CA GLU A 28 12.33 -0.51 -2.33
C GLU A 28 11.53 -1.82 -2.52
N ASP A 29 10.78 -2.23 -1.50
CA ASP A 29 9.98 -3.46 -1.53
C ASP A 29 8.80 -3.32 -2.52
N LEU A 30 8.18 -2.13 -2.58
CA LEU A 30 7.16 -1.83 -3.58
C LEU A 30 7.73 -1.85 -5.00
N LEU A 31 8.93 -1.30 -5.21
CA LEU A 31 9.62 -1.36 -6.49
C LEU A 31 9.97 -2.79 -6.91
N GLN A 32 10.27 -3.66 -5.95
CA GLN A 32 10.50 -5.07 -6.20
C GLN A 32 9.22 -5.78 -6.68
N LEU A 33 8.07 -5.54 -6.03
CA LEU A 33 6.78 -6.05 -6.49
C LEU A 33 6.43 -5.56 -7.90
N MET A 34 6.69 -4.29 -8.21
CA MET A 34 6.50 -3.75 -9.57
C MET A 34 7.38 -4.45 -10.61
N LYS A 35 8.64 -4.79 -10.27
CA LYS A 35 9.52 -5.56 -11.17
C LYS A 35 8.98 -6.98 -11.39
N LEU A 36 8.47 -7.63 -10.35
CA LEU A 36 7.84 -8.94 -10.45
C LEU A 36 6.58 -8.89 -11.33
N GLN A 37 5.74 -7.87 -11.17
CA GLN A 37 4.58 -7.65 -12.04
C GLN A 37 4.98 -7.49 -13.51
N LYS A 38 6.00 -6.68 -13.79
CA LYS A 38 6.54 -6.54 -15.15
C LYS A 38 7.06 -7.87 -15.71
N THR A 39 7.68 -8.68 -14.88
CA THR A 39 8.15 -10.01 -15.25
C THR A 39 6.98 -10.92 -15.64
N LEU A 40 5.88 -10.91 -14.87
CA LEU A 40 4.66 -11.67 -15.20
C LEU A 40 4.05 -11.24 -16.54
N VAL A 41 4.08 -9.94 -16.87
CA VAL A 41 3.63 -9.45 -18.19
C VAL A 41 4.48 -10.02 -19.33
N TYR A 42 5.81 -10.10 -19.15
CA TYR A 42 6.68 -10.73 -20.15
C TYR A 42 6.40 -12.24 -20.29
N PHE A 43 6.15 -12.93 -19.18
CA PHE A 43 5.75 -14.34 -19.20
C PHE A 43 4.44 -14.53 -19.95
N ASN A 44 3.42 -13.73 -19.64
CA ASN A 44 2.12 -13.77 -20.31
C ASN A 44 2.27 -13.62 -21.84
N THR A 45 3.01 -12.60 -22.26
CA THR A 45 3.25 -12.33 -23.68
C THR A 45 4.00 -13.47 -24.36
N SER A 46 5.02 -14.03 -23.72
CA SER A 46 5.81 -15.14 -24.26
C SER A 46 5.01 -16.43 -24.36
N ILE A 47 4.21 -16.77 -23.35
CA ILE A 47 3.34 -17.95 -23.37
C ILE A 47 2.31 -17.83 -24.49
N ARG A 48 1.69 -16.65 -24.65
CA ARG A 48 0.72 -16.39 -25.71
C ARG A 48 1.35 -16.47 -27.11
N GLY A 49 2.58 -15.98 -27.26
CA GLY A 49 3.34 -16.14 -28.51
C GLY A 49 3.61 -17.60 -28.84
N ASN A 50 3.98 -18.40 -27.84
CA ASN A 50 4.17 -19.84 -28.01
C ASN A 50 2.88 -20.57 -28.33
N GLU A 51 1.74 -20.21 -27.72
CA GLU A 51 0.43 -20.78 -28.03
C GLU A 51 0.07 -20.56 -29.52
N VAL A 52 0.26 -19.34 -30.02
CA VAL A 52 0.04 -19.01 -31.44
C VAL A 52 0.98 -19.80 -32.35
N MET A 53 2.24 -19.94 -31.99
CA MET A 53 3.23 -20.72 -32.75
C MET A 53 2.83 -22.19 -32.82
N ILE A 54 2.45 -22.82 -31.72
CA ILE A 54 2.01 -24.21 -31.65
C ILE A 54 0.73 -24.42 -32.51
N GLY A 55 -0.23 -23.49 -32.44
CA GLY A 55 -1.43 -23.53 -33.26
C GLY A 55 -1.11 -23.50 -34.76
N ARG A 56 -0.12 -22.69 -35.17
CA ARG A 56 0.34 -22.67 -36.60
C ARG A 56 1.05 -23.96 -36.98
N LEU A 57 1.90 -24.51 -36.13
CA LEU A 57 2.57 -25.81 -36.38
C LEU A 57 1.54 -26.91 -36.55
N LYS A 58 0.53 -26.98 -35.70
CA LYS A 58 -0.55 -27.95 -35.83
C LYS A 58 -1.23 -27.89 -37.21
N ASN A 59 -1.53 -26.69 -37.69
CA ASN A 59 -2.20 -26.48 -38.98
C ASN A 59 -1.29 -26.84 -40.18
N ILE A 60 0.01 -26.58 -40.11
CA ILE A 60 0.97 -26.87 -41.20
C ILE A 60 1.22 -28.37 -41.32
N PHE A 61 1.30 -29.08 -40.21
CA PHE A 61 1.69 -30.50 -40.18
C PHE A 61 0.52 -31.45 -39.95
N GLN A 62 -0.74 -30.97 -40.06
CA GLN A 62 -1.94 -31.73 -39.76
C GLN A 62 -2.07 -33.03 -40.64
N ASP A 63 -1.53 -32.97 -41.86
CA ASP A 63 -1.64 -34.06 -42.84
C ASP A 63 -0.33 -34.88 -43.00
N THR A 64 0.62 -34.71 -42.06
CA THR A 64 1.92 -35.35 -42.13
C THR A 64 2.20 -36.23 -40.92
N ASP A 65 2.78 -37.41 -41.14
CA ASP A 65 3.21 -38.33 -40.06
C ASP A 65 4.42 -37.86 -39.25
N TYR A 66 4.89 -36.62 -39.49
CA TYR A 66 6.08 -36.07 -38.83
C TYR A 66 5.81 -35.45 -37.47
N LEU A 67 4.55 -35.26 -37.08
CA LEU A 67 4.18 -34.61 -35.83
C LEU A 67 3.45 -35.61 -34.91
N ASP A 68 4.03 -35.80 -33.72
CA ASP A 68 3.34 -36.50 -32.64
C ASP A 68 2.23 -35.59 -32.08
N LEU A 69 0.99 -35.91 -32.48
CA LEU A 69 -0.20 -35.12 -32.09
C LEU A 69 -0.49 -35.20 -30.60
N GLU A 70 -0.19 -36.34 -29.95
CA GLU A 70 -0.39 -36.52 -28.51
C GLU A 70 0.58 -35.60 -27.71
N LEU A 71 1.85 -35.59 -28.11
CA LEU A 71 2.84 -34.68 -27.51
C LEU A 71 2.48 -33.22 -27.74
N LEU A 72 1.94 -32.86 -28.90
CA LEU A 72 1.51 -31.50 -29.19
C LEU A 72 0.33 -31.07 -28.31
N GLU A 73 -0.60 -31.97 -28.07
CA GLU A 73 -1.78 -31.75 -27.23
C GLU A 73 -1.34 -31.52 -25.76
N ASP A 74 -0.41 -32.30 -25.26
CA ASP A 74 0.20 -32.12 -23.94
C ASP A 74 0.86 -30.76 -23.81
N VAL A 75 1.61 -30.31 -24.82
CA VAL A 75 2.24 -28.99 -24.83
C VAL A 75 1.20 -27.87 -24.79
N VAL A 76 0.10 -27.99 -25.51
CA VAL A 76 -1.01 -27.02 -25.50
C VAL A 76 -1.63 -26.95 -24.11
N ILE A 77 -1.85 -28.10 -23.46
CA ILE A 77 -2.40 -28.17 -22.09
C ILE A 77 -1.45 -27.47 -21.09
N GLU A 78 -0.14 -27.78 -21.15
CA GLU A 78 0.86 -27.13 -20.29
C GLU A 78 0.94 -25.61 -20.52
N LEU A 79 0.87 -25.14 -21.76
CA LEU A 79 0.85 -23.70 -22.08
C LEU A 79 -0.39 -23.01 -21.51
N LYS A 80 -1.57 -23.63 -21.64
CA LYS A 80 -2.82 -23.11 -21.05
C LYS A 80 -2.73 -23.04 -19.52
N GLN A 81 -2.19 -24.09 -18.89
CA GLN A 81 -1.98 -24.10 -17.45
C GLN A 81 -1.01 -22.99 -17.03
N ALA A 82 0.11 -22.82 -17.72
CA ALA A 82 1.06 -21.76 -17.46
C ALA A 82 0.43 -20.37 -17.63
N TYR A 83 -0.35 -20.17 -18.71
CA TYR A 83 -1.08 -18.92 -18.96
C TYR A 83 -2.05 -18.56 -17.82
N ASN A 84 -2.88 -19.54 -17.41
CA ASN A 84 -3.80 -19.33 -16.31
C ASN A 84 -3.07 -19.01 -14.99
N THR A 85 -1.96 -19.71 -14.73
CA THR A 85 -1.15 -19.48 -13.53
C THR A 85 -0.54 -18.08 -13.52
N VAL A 86 -0.04 -17.59 -14.67
CA VAL A 86 0.49 -16.21 -14.78
C VAL A 86 -0.60 -15.18 -14.50
N ASN A 87 -1.80 -15.38 -15.05
CA ASN A 87 -2.91 -14.45 -14.82
C ASN A 87 -3.30 -14.42 -13.33
N ILE A 88 -3.44 -15.59 -12.70
CA ILE A 88 -3.75 -15.67 -11.26
C ILE A 88 -2.70 -14.93 -10.43
N TYR A 89 -1.41 -15.14 -10.70
CA TYR A 89 -0.35 -14.47 -9.96
C TYR A 89 -0.32 -12.96 -10.23
N SER A 90 -0.63 -12.54 -11.46
CA SER A 90 -0.75 -11.12 -11.80
C SER A 90 -1.89 -10.45 -11.04
N ASP A 91 -3.03 -11.11 -10.95
CA ASP A 91 -4.20 -10.59 -10.23
C ASP A 91 -3.95 -10.52 -8.72
N ILE A 92 -3.34 -11.56 -8.14
CA ILE A 92 -2.93 -11.57 -6.73
C ILE A 92 -1.96 -10.42 -6.45
N LEU A 93 -0.93 -10.27 -7.28
CA LEU A 93 0.08 -9.23 -7.10
C LEU A 93 -0.51 -7.82 -7.21
N THR A 94 -1.43 -7.61 -8.17
CA THR A 94 -2.15 -6.34 -8.30
C THR A 94 -2.98 -6.05 -7.06
N GLY A 95 -3.77 -7.02 -6.59
CA GLY A 95 -4.56 -6.89 -5.38
C GLY A 95 -3.70 -6.61 -4.13
N THR A 96 -2.54 -7.26 -4.03
CA THR A 96 -1.56 -7.01 -2.96
C THR A 96 -1.05 -5.57 -3.00
N MET A 97 -0.66 -5.06 -4.17
CA MET A 97 -0.19 -3.69 -4.33
C MET A 97 -1.27 -2.67 -3.97
N ASP A 98 -2.52 -2.90 -4.37
CA ASP A 98 -3.66 -2.04 -4.03
C ASP A 98 -3.94 -2.05 -2.51
N ALA A 99 -3.85 -3.22 -1.88
CA ALA A 99 -3.99 -3.35 -0.43
C ALA A 99 -2.89 -2.55 0.30
N PHE A 100 -1.63 -2.65 -0.12
CA PHE A 100 -0.54 -1.87 0.47
C PHE A 100 -0.70 -0.37 0.25
N ALA A 101 -1.14 0.07 -0.93
CA ALA A 101 -1.45 1.47 -1.19
C ALA A 101 -2.54 2.00 -0.23
N SER A 102 -3.58 1.21 0.03
CA SER A 102 -4.62 1.53 1.02
C SER A 102 -4.07 1.60 2.44
N ILE A 103 -3.20 0.67 2.85
CA ILE A 103 -2.56 0.65 4.17
C ILE A 103 -1.69 1.91 4.34
N ILE A 104 -0.89 2.25 3.34
CA ILE A 104 -0.06 3.47 3.35
C ILE A 104 -0.93 4.71 3.52
N SER A 105 -2.00 4.83 2.72
CA SER A 105 -2.95 5.95 2.80
C SER A 105 -3.58 6.06 4.19
N ASN A 106 -4.01 4.95 4.77
CA ASN A 106 -4.57 4.90 6.12
C ASN A 106 -3.55 5.31 7.19
N ASN A 107 -2.30 4.87 7.06
CA ASN A 107 -1.22 5.24 7.98
C ASN A 107 -0.91 6.74 7.90
N VAL A 108 -0.83 7.30 6.69
CA VAL A 108 -0.65 8.74 6.48
C VAL A 108 -1.80 9.52 7.10
N ASN A 109 -3.05 9.11 6.88
CA ASN A 109 -4.22 9.74 7.48
C ASN A 109 -4.18 9.68 9.02
N ALA A 110 -3.76 8.56 9.59
CA ALA A 110 -3.60 8.43 11.04
C ALA A 110 -2.53 9.37 11.59
N ILE A 111 -1.38 9.47 10.91
CA ILE A 111 -0.31 10.42 11.29
C ILE A 111 -0.82 11.85 11.17
N MET A 112 -1.48 12.22 10.08
CA MET A 112 -2.04 13.56 9.88
C MET A 112 -3.06 13.93 10.97
N LYS A 113 -3.95 13.00 11.35
CA LYS A 113 -4.89 13.22 12.46
C LYS A 113 -4.15 13.49 13.78
N ARG A 114 -3.13 12.69 14.10
CA ARG A 114 -2.32 12.88 15.31
C ARG A 114 -1.60 14.22 15.32
N MET A 115 -0.98 14.59 14.21
CA MET A 115 -0.27 15.88 14.08
C MET A 115 -1.23 17.06 14.21
N THR A 116 -2.40 16.98 13.52
CA THR A 116 -3.42 18.03 13.59
C THR A 116 -3.95 18.19 15.01
N SER A 117 -4.29 17.09 15.68
CA SER A 117 -4.81 17.15 17.06
C SER A 117 -3.79 17.69 18.05
N LEU A 118 -2.51 17.33 17.89
CA LEU A 118 -1.41 17.89 18.70
C LEU A 118 -1.26 19.40 18.45
N SER A 119 -1.29 19.82 17.18
CA SER A 119 -1.18 21.24 16.81
C SER A 119 -2.33 22.06 17.38
N ILE A 120 -3.56 21.59 17.29
CA ILE A 120 -4.73 22.27 17.86
C ILE A 120 -4.61 22.36 19.39
N THR A 121 -4.20 21.28 20.04
CA THR A 121 -4.03 21.24 21.49
C THR A 121 -2.99 22.27 21.98
N LEU A 122 -1.89 22.44 21.23
CA LEU A 122 -0.86 23.44 21.55
C LEU A 122 -1.26 24.86 21.14
N MET A 123 -2.12 25.01 20.15
CA MET A 123 -2.58 26.34 19.71
C MET A 123 -3.46 27.05 20.76
N ILE A 124 -4.21 26.30 21.57
CA ILE A 124 -5.13 26.89 22.58
C ILE A 124 -4.38 27.73 23.60
N PRO A 125 -3.31 27.26 24.31
CA PRO A 125 -2.52 28.09 25.21
C PRO A 125 -1.88 29.26 24.50
N THR A 126 -1.38 29.09 23.29
CA THR A 126 -0.74 30.13 22.50
C THR A 126 -1.71 31.26 22.15
N LEU A 127 -2.94 30.90 21.75
CA LEU A 127 -3.99 31.87 21.45
C LEU A 127 -4.38 32.69 22.68
N ILE A 128 -4.55 32.04 23.83
CA ILE A 128 -4.89 32.70 25.09
C ILE A 128 -3.72 33.64 25.49
N ALA A 129 -2.48 33.16 25.47
CA ALA A 129 -1.30 33.96 25.80
C ALA A 129 -1.16 35.15 24.84
N SER A 130 -1.47 35.00 23.56
CA SER A 130 -1.43 36.06 22.55
C SER A 130 -2.43 37.16 22.84
N PHE A 131 -3.68 36.82 23.20
CA PHE A 131 -4.67 37.85 23.57
C PHE A 131 -4.28 38.63 24.80
N TYR A 132 -3.74 37.96 25.82
CA TYR A 132 -3.30 38.60 27.05
C TYR A 132 -1.93 39.33 26.92
N GLY A 133 -1.16 39.07 25.87
CA GLY A 133 0.05 39.82 25.53
C GLY A 133 -0.20 41.09 24.71
N MET A 134 -1.46 41.40 24.38
CA MET A 134 -1.78 42.64 23.68
C MET A 134 -1.81 43.84 24.66
N ASN A 135 -1.31 44.99 24.18
CA ASN A 135 -1.35 46.27 24.95
C ASN A 135 -2.77 46.89 24.87
N VAL A 136 -3.76 46.21 25.40
CA VAL A 136 -5.19 46.64 25.43
C VAL A 136 -5.66 46.52 26.88
N ASP A 137 -6.40 47.51 27.37
CA ASP A 137 -6.98 47.45 28.72
C ASP A 137 -7.91 46.23 28.88
N ILE A 138 -7.43 45.27 29.64
CA ILE A 138 -8.18 44.06 29.95
C ILE A 138 -8.70 44.15 31.38
N HIS A 139 -9.97 43.86 31.61
CA HIS A 139 -10.64 43.97 32.93
C HIS A 139 -9.97 43.18 34.07
N LEU A 140 -8.94 42.37 33.79
CA LEU A 140 -8.21 41.56 34.78
C LEU A 140 -6.86 42.18 35.24
N GLU A 141 -6.51 43.36 34.77
CA GLU A 141 -5.19 44.01 35.13
C GLU A 141 -5.05 44.29 36.61
N GLY A 142 -6.16 44.50 37.33
CA GLY A 142 -6.14 44.74 38.80
C GLY A 142 -6.11 43.49 39.67
N PHE A 143 -6.13 42.27 39.07
CA PHE A 143 -6.25 41.03 39.84
C PHE A 143 -4.87 40.45 40.17
N PRO A 144 -4.45 40.35 41.46
CA PRO A 144 -3.08 39.98 41.83
C PRO A 144 -2.65 38.58 41.38
N HIS A 145 -3.58 37.75 41.00
CA HIS A 145 -3.33 36.36 40.55
C HIS A 145 -3.79 36.10 39.08
N ALA A 146 -4.01 37.18 38.29
CA ALA A 146 -4.48 37.07 36.92
C ALA A 146 -3.63 36.15 36.05
N PHE A 147 -2.31 36.23 36.15
CA PHE A 147 -1.37 35.39 35.43
C PHE A 147 -1.58 33.88 35.72
N VAL A 148 -1.66 33.52 37.01
CA VAL A 148 -1.87 32.12 37.42
C VAL A 148 -3.22 31.62 36.94
N PHE A 149 -4.27 32.44 37.01
CA PHE A 149 -5.61 32.10 36.53
C PHE A 149 -5.60 31.81 35.00
N ILE A 150 -4.95 32.67 34.21
CA ILE A 150 -4.86 32.51 32.75
C ILE A 150 -4.10 31.24 32.37
N VAL A 151 -2.97 30.96 33.04
CA VAL A 151 -2.18 29.77 32.84
C VAL A 151 -2.98 28.51 33.17
N LEU A 152 -3.69 28.50 34.30
CA LEU A 152 -4.53 27.39 34.70
C LEU A 152 -5.71 27.17 33.70
N LEU A 153 -6.37 28.26 33.29
CA LEU A 153 -7.46 28.21 32.32
C LEU A 153 -6.97 27.63 30.99
N SER A 154 -5.84 28.09 30.49
CA SER A 154 -5.27 27.60 29.23
C SER A 154 -4.87 26.12 29.32
N ALA A 155 -4.30 25.69 30.44
CA ALA A 155 -3.94 24.30 30.70
C ALA A 155 -5.18 23.39 30.75
N ILE A 156 -6.23 23.85 31.43
CA ILE A 156 -7.52 23.10 31.49
C ILE A 156 -8.14 22.96 30.11
N LEU A 157 -8.24 24.03 29.33
CA LEU A 157 -8.80 23.98 27.98
C LEU A 157 -8.00 23.09 27.06
N SER A 158 -6.67 23.15 27.13
CA SER A 158 -5.78 22.26 26.38
C SER A 158 -5.99 20.79 26.77
N ALA A 159 -6.06 20.51 28.09
CA ALA A 159 -6.30 19.15 28.58
C ALA A 159 -7.67 18.62 28.16
N VAL A 160 -8.73 19.42 28.22
CA VAL A 160 -10.08 19.05 27.75
C VAL A 160 -10.05 18.72 26.26
N THR A 161 -9.41 19.54 25.45
CA THR A 161 -9.27 19.32 24.01
C THR A 161 -8.51 18.04 23.71
N PHE A 162 -7.39 17.80 24.42
CA PHE A 162 -6.61 16.57 24.28
C PHE A 162 -7.43 15.32 24.63
N ILE A 163 -8.16 15.35 25.74
CA ILE A 163 -9.04 14.24 26.16
C ILE A 163 -10.15 14.02 25.15
N TRP A 164 -10.71 15.08 24.59
CA TRP A 164 -11.74 15.01 23.56
C TRP A 164 -11.23 14.33 22.29
N PHE A 165 -10.06 14.74 21.76
CA PHE A 165 -9.43 14.08 20.60
C PHE A 165 -9.11 12.61 20.87
N ARG A 166 -8.66 12.27 22.08
CA ARG A 166 -8.44 10.89 22.49
C ARG A 166 -9.74 10.07 22.49
N LYS A 167 -10.85 10.65 22.96
CA LYS A 167 -12.16 10.00 22.99
C LYS A 167 -12.71 9.71 21.59
N ILE A 168 -12.44 10.57 20.61
CA ILE A 168 -12.85 10.41 19.20
C ILE A 168 -11.88 9.50 18.41
N LYS A 169 -10.89 8.92 19.07
CA LYS A 169 -9.87 8.04 18.43
C LYS A 169 -9.06 8.74 17.32
N TRP A 170 -8.71 10.00 17.52
CA TRP A 170 -7.77 10.71 16.65
C TRP A 170 -6.31 10.47 17.03
N PHE A 171 -6.09 9.89 18.17
CA PHE A 171 -4.80 9.39 18.66
C PHE A 171 -4.74 7.88 18.59
#